data_a784554ae79d7a732f0106b4c2efab26
#
_entry.id   a784554ae79d7a732f0106b4c2efab26
#
_cell.length_a   1.000
_cell.length_b   1.000
_cell.length_c   1.000
_cell.angle_alpha   90.00
_cell.angle_beta   90.00
_cell.angle_gamma   90.00
#
_symmetry.space_group_name_H-M   'P 1'
#
loop_
_entity.id
_entity.type
_entity.pdbx_description
1 polymer ?
#
loop_
_entity_poly.entity_id
_entity_poly.type
_entity_poly.pdbx_seq_one_letter_code
_entity_poly.pdbx_strand_id
1 'polypeptide(L)'
;SALENVSLPMIYKGVRQKDRRRRAMDLLRKVSIEHRFNHRPNQMSGGQVQRVAIARALANNPSIILADEPTGNLDSQTTKDIMGIFSRLHREGNTIIIVTHDKFVAQFAKRIIKLRDGIIESDLIV
;
A
#
# COMPACT_ATOMS: atom_id res chain seq x y z
N SER A 1 -15.60 8.52 -0.86
CA SER A 1 -15.64 7.09 -0.49
C SER A 1 -14.32 6.38 -0.83
N ALA A 2 -14.14 5.19 -0.28
CA ALA A 2 -12.99 4.35 -0.61
C ALA A 2 -12.91 4.07 -2.13
N LEU A 3 -14.04 3.77 -2.75
CA LEU A 3 -14.12 3.52 -4.19
C LEU A 3 -13.69 4.75 -5.01
N GLU A 4 -14.17 5.93 -4.64
CA GLU A 4 -13.79 7.19 -5.32
C GLU A 4 -12.31 7.49 -5.13
N ASN A 5 -11.76 7.25 -3.94
CA ASN A 5 -10.36 7.46 -3.63
C ASN A 5 -9.44 6.58 -4.50
N VAL A 6 -9.77 5.29 -4.64
CA VAL A 6 -9.03 4.35 -5.50
C VAL A 6 -9.21 4.69 -6.98
N SER A 7 -10.37 5.23 -7.37
CA SER A 7 -10.67 5.62 -8.75
C SER A 7 -9.93 6.89 -9.21
N LEU A 8 -9.53 7.76 -8.28
CA LEU A 8 -9.00 9.09 -8.56
C LEU A 8 -7.82 9.11 -9.54
N PRO A 9 -6.77 8.29 -9.39
CA PRO A 9 -5.65 8.28 -10.33
C PRO A 9 -6.06 7.89 -11.76
N MET A 10 -7.09 7.06 -11.89
CA MET A 10 -7.61 6.62 -13.18
C MET A 10 -8.44 7.70 -13.88
N ILE A 11 -9.04 8.65 -13.12
CA ILE A 11 -9.71 9.82 -13.68
C ILE A 11 -8.69 10.70 -14.44
N TYR A 12 -7.57 10.99 -13.80
CA TYR A 12 -6.49 11.77 -14.43
C TYR A 12 -5.88 11.08 -15.65
N LYS A 13 -5.92 9.74 -15.68
CA LYS A 13 -5.47 8.94 -16.83
C LYS A 13 -6.52 8.86 -17.96
N GLY A 14 -7.70 9.42 -17.78
CA GLY A 14 -8.79 9.42 -18.78
C GLY A 14 -9.55 8.10 -18.90
N VAL A 15 -9.48 7.21 -17.90
CA VAL A 15 -10.20 5.93 -17.90
C VAL A 15 -11.70 6.19 -17.77
N ARG A 16 -12.52 5.52 -18.60
CA ARG A 16 -13.99 5.65 -18.58
C ARG A 16 -14.57 5.22 -17.22
N GLN A 17 -15.65 5.86 -16.80
CA GLN A 17 -16.29 5.66 -15.49
C GLN A 17 -16.57 4.18 -15.18
N LYS A 18 -17.14 3.44 -16.13
CA LYS A 18 -17.45 2.00 -15.96
C LYS A 18 -16.21 1.17 -15.69
N ASP A 19 -15.14 1.43 -16.44
CA ASP A 19 -13.89 0.65 -16.34
C ASP A 19 -13.13 0.97 -15.05
N ARG A 20 -13.06 2.26 -14.66
CA ARG A 20 -12.41 2.63 -13.40
C ARG A 20 -13.16 2.13 -12.17
N ARG A 21 -14.52 2.12 -12.20
CA ARG A 21 -15.31 1.56 -11.10
C ARG A 21 -15.04 0.06 -10.91
N ARG A 22 -15.05 -0.71 -12.01
CA ARG A 22 -14.71 -2.13 -11.99
C ARG A 22 -13.30 -2.35 -11.46
N ARG A 23 -12.31 -1.65 -12.01
CA ARG A 23 -10.92 -1.74 -11.58
C ARG A 23 -10.73 -1.38 -10.11
N ALA A 24 -11.37 -0.31 -9.64
CA ALA A 24 -11.31 0.10 -8.24
C ALA A 24 -11.88 -0.98 -7.30
N MET A 25 -13.02 -1.60 -7.65
CA MET A 25 -13.58 -2.71 -6.88
C MET A 25 -12.63 -3.92 -6.82
N ASP A 26 -12.00 -4.28 -7.95
CA ASP A 26 -11.02 -5.38 -7.98
C ASP A 26 -9.80 -5.10 -7.11
N LEU A 27 -9.34 -3.85 -7.09
CA LEU A 27 -8.24 -3.42 -6.22
C LEU A 27 -8.62 -3.43 -4.74
N LEU A 28 -9.84 -3.01 -4.40
CA LEU A 28 -10.35 -3.10 -3.02
C LEU A 28 -10.45 -4.56 -2.56
N ARG A 29 -10.89 -5.49 -3.43
CA ARG A 29 -10.84 -6.94 -3.15
C ARG A 29 -9.43 -7.43 -2.94
N LYS A 30 -8.49 -7.00 -3.77
CA LYS A 30 -7.09 -7.37 -3.69
C LYS A 30 -6.45 -7.04 -2.34
N VAL A 31 -6.91 -5.99 -1.68
CA VAL A 31 -6.47 -5.61 -0.34
C VAL A 31 -7.48 -5.98 0.77
N SER A 32 -8.52 -6.77 0.44
CA SER A 32 -9.53 -7.28 1.37
C SER A 32 -10.31 -6.20 2.12
N ILE A 33 -10.78 -5.18 1.38
CA ILE A 33 -11.57 -4.05 1.93
C ILE A 33 -12.79 -3.69 1.06
N GLU A 34 -13.17 -4.54 0.10
CA GLU A 34 -14.29 -4.30 -0.82
C GLU A 34 -15.62 -4.05 -0.10
N HIS A 35 -15.84 -4.67 1.05
CA HIS A 35 -17.06 -4.50 1.86
C HIS A 35 -17.20 -3.08 2.44
N ARG A 36 -16.14 -2.26 2.38
CA ARG A 36 -16.11 -0.86 2.81
C ARG A 36 -16.05 0.13 1.64
N PHE A 37 -16.36 -0.30 0.41
CA PHE A 37 -16.18 0.49 -0.81
C PHE A 37 -16.86 1.88 -0.78
N ASN A 38 -18.01 2.00 -0.11
CA ASN A 38 -18.77 3.24 0.01
C ASN A 38 -18.50 4.01 1.33
N HIS A 39 -17.62 3.51 2.21
CA HIS A 39 -17.28 4.17 3.46
C HIS A 39 -16.32 5.34 3.22
N ARG A 40 -16.41 6.34 4.09
CA ARG A 40 -15.51 7.51 4.13
C ARG A 40 -14.39 7.27 5.16
N PRO A 41 -13.26 8.01 5.09
CA PRO A 41 -12.14 7.83 6.02
C PRO A 41 -12.52 7.91 7.50
N ASN A 42 -13.45 8.79 7.87
CA ASN A 42 -13.94 8.92 9.25
C ASN A 42 -14.81 7.75 9.73
N GLN A 43 -15.15 6.83 8.86
CA GLN A 43 -15.92 5.60 9.13
C GLN A 43 -15.03 4.35 9.10
N MET A 44 -13.70 4.52 9.01
CA MET A 44 -12.75 3.44 8.79
C MET A 44 -11.65 3.46 9.85
N SER A 45 -11.14 2.28 10.21
CA SER A 45 -9.95 2.15 11.05
C SER A 45 -8.68 2.60 10.30
N GLY A 46 -7.59 2.87 11.01
CA GLY A 46 -6.31 3.23 10.41
C GLY A 46 -5.80 2.17 9.41
N GLY A 47 -5.91 0.89 9.76
CA GLY A 47 -5.54 -0.22 8.86
C GLY A 47 -6.44 -0.31 7.62
N GLN A 48 -7.74 0.00 7.75
CA GLN A 48 -8.65 0.06 6.61
C GLN A 48 -8.31 1.23 5.67
N VAL A 49 -8.02 2.40 6.22
CA VAL A 49 -7.55 3.56 5.45
C VAL A 49 -6.24 3.23 4.72
N GLN A 50 -5.31 2.56 5.38
CA GLN A 50 -4.05 2.13 4.76
C GLN A 50 -4.26 1.14 3.61
N ARG A 51 -5.19 0.19 3.75
CA ARG A 51 -5.56 -0.73 2.65
C ARG A 51 -6.10 0.04 1.43
N VAL A 52 -6.93 1.05 1.64
CA VAL A 52 -7.43 1.93 0.57
C VAL A 52 -6.28 2.70 -0.09
N ALA A 53 -5.33 3.21 0.67
CA ALA A 53 -4.15 3.90 0.14
C ALA A 53 -3.30 2.97 -0.73
N ILE A 54 -3.09 1.71 -0.32
CA ILE A 54 -2.39 0.70 -1.12
C ILE A 54 -3.16 0.39 -2.42
N ALA A 55 -4.48 0.18 -2.34
CA ALA A 55 -5.31 -0.05 -3.53
C ALA A 55 -5.23 1.12 -4.51
N ARG A 56 -5.28 2.36 -4.01
CA ARG A 56 -5.11 3.57 -4.83
C ARG A 56 -3.74 3.62 -5.51
N ALA A 57 -2.67 3.27 -4.82
CA ALA A 57 -1.32 3.21 -5.40
C ALA A 57 -1.24 2.23 -6.58
N LEU A 58 -2.00 1.14 -6.54
CA LEU A 58 -2.05 0.12 -7.59
C LEU A 58 -2.92 0.49 -8.80
N ALA A 59 -3.70 1.58 -8.74
CA ALA A 59 -4.75 1.90 -9.71
C ALA A 59 -4.26 1.90 -11.16
N ASN A 60 -3.10 2.49 -11.42
CA ASN A 60 -2.51 2.67 -12.74
C ASN A 60 -1.40 1.65 -13.09
N ASN A 61 -1.34 0.50 -12.41
CA ASN A 61 -0.33 -0.55 -12.60
C ASN A 61 1.11 0.01 -12.52
N PRO A 62 1.53 0.53 -11.38
CA PRO A 62 2.86 1.12 -11.23
C PRO A 62 3.93 0.03 -11.28
N SER A 63 5.13 0.38 -11.78
CA SER A 63 6.31 -0.50 -11.73
C SER A 63 6.94 -0.55 -10.33
N ILE A 64 6.77 0.54 -9.56
CA ILE A 64 7.34 0.70 -8.21
C ILE A 64 6.26 1.25 -7.29
N ILE A 65 6.19 0.71 -6.09
CA ILE A 65 5.36 1.21 -5.00
C ILE A 65 6.31 1.78 -3.93
N LEU A 66 6.10 3.05 -3.59
CA LEU A 66 6.81 3.72 -2.51
C LEU A 66 5.88 3.83 -1.30
N ALA A 67 6.35 3.41 -0.14
CA ALA A 67 5.62 3.49 1.12
C ALA A 67 6.51 4.13 2.19
N ASP A 68 6.06 5.27 2.69
CA ASP A 68 6.74 6.00 3.77
C ASP A 68 5.98 5.78 5.07
N GLU A 69 6.63 5.14 6.05
CA GLU A 69 6.07 4.75 7.36
C GLU A 69 4.66 4.12 7.26
N PRO A 70 4.45 3.07 6.42
CA PRO A 70 3.11 2.60 6.06
C PRO A 70 2.32 2.00 7.23
N THR A 71 2.96 1.81 8.38
CA THR A 71 2.36 1.20 9.57
C THR A 71 2.58 2.02 10.85
N GLY A 72 3.03 3.26 10.73
CA GLY A 72 3.51 4.08 11.84
C GLY A 72 2.49 4.36 12.97
N ASN A 73 1.19 4.22 12.71
CA ASN A 73 0.11 4.45 13.69
C ASN A 73 -0.81 3.22 13.84
N LEU A 74 -0.31 2.02 13.54
CA LEU A 74 -1.08 0.79 13.58
C LEU A 74 -0.62 -0.11 14.73
N ASP A 75 -1.55 -0.90 15.27
CA ASP A 75 -1.23 -1.96 16.21
C ASP A 75 -0.45 -3.10 15.54
N SER A 76 0.19 -3.95 16.35
CA SER A 76 1.08 -5.00 15.87
C SER A 76 0.40 -6.00 14.94
N GLN A 77 -0.87 -6.33 15.17
CA GLN A 77 -1.59 -7.28 14.31
C GLN A 77 -1.91 -6.64 12.97
N THR A 78 -2.43 -5.42 12.98
CA THR A 78 -2.72 -4.65 11.76
C THR A 78 -1.45 -4.39 10.95
N THR A 79 -0.32 -4.11 11.62
CA THR A 79 1.00 -3.99 10.97
C THR A 79 1.37 -5.26 10.21
N LYS A 80 1.24 -6.45 10.83
CA LYS A 80 1.50 -7.74 10.16
C LYS A 80 0.60 -7.92 8.94
N ASP A 81 -0.66 -7.58 9.05
CA ASP A 81 -1.64 -7.72 7.96
C ASP A 81 -1.26 -6.81 6.77
N ILE A 82 -0.89 -5.56 7.02
CA ILE A 82 -0.44 -4.61 5.99
C ILE A 82 0.86 -5.10 5.34
N MET A 83 1.83 -5.54 6.13
CA MET A 83 3.08 -6.09 5.61
C MET A 83 2.86 -7.38 4.82
N GLY A 84 1.87 -8.20 5.20
CA GLY A 84 1.41 -9.35 4.42
C GLY A 84 0.89 -8.97 3.03
N ILE A 85 0.18 -7.84 2.91
CA ILE A 85 -0.26 -7.30 1.61
C ILE A 85 0.96 -6.93 0.77
N PHE A 86 1.92 -6.16 1.30
CA PHE A 86 3.14 -5.80 0.57
C PHE A 86 3.94 -7.02 0.13
N SER A 87 4.11 -8.03 1.01
CA SER A 87 4.80 -9.27 0.67
C SER A 87 4.12 -10.03 -0.47
N ARG A 88 2.79 -10.07 -0.51
CA ARG A 88 2.03 -10.67 -1.61
C ARG A 88 2.22 -9.90 -2.91
N LEU A 89 2.10 -8.58 -2.88
CA LEU A 89 2.31 -7.72 -4.05
C LEU A 89 3.73 -7.88 -4.62
N HIS A 90 4.73 -8.02 -3.74
CA HIS A 90 6.10 -8.29 -4.17
C HIS A 90 6.21 -9.65 -4.89
N ARG A 91 5.62 -10.72 -4.35
CA ARG A 91 5.58 -12.04 -5.01
C ARG A 91 4.85 -12.02 -6.37
N GLU A 92 3.91 -11.10 -6.56
CA GLU A 92 3.21 -10.86 -7.82
C GLU A 92 4.02 -10.02 -8.82
N GLY A 93 5.26 -9.64 -8.50
CA GLY A 93 6.20 -8.96 -9.40
C GLY A 93 6.31 -7.45 -9.20
N ASN A 94 5.66 -6.87 -8.18
CA ASN A 94 5.82 -5.45 -7.89
C ASN A 94 7.16 -5.18 -7.19
N THR A 95 7.85 -4.12 -7.57
CA THR A 95 8.96 -3.57 -6.79
C THR A 95 8.39 -2.68 -5.69
N ILE A 96 8.78 -2.95 -4.44
CA ILE A 96 8.28 -2.21 -3.28
C ILE A 96 9.45 -1.62 -2.51
N ILE A 97 9.40 -0.32 -2.27
CA ILE A 97 10.36 0.40 -1.45
C ILE A 97 9.62 0.93 -0.22
N ILE A 98 10.05 0.52 0.96
CA ILE A 98 9.49 0.97 2.23
C ILE A 98 10.53 1.80 2.96
N VAL A 99 10.18 3.00 3.35
CA VAL A 99 10.95 3.83 4.28
C VAL A 99 10.34 3.64 5.66
N THR A 100 11.16 3.23 6.62
CA THR A 100 10.71 3.02 8.00
C THR A 100 11.86 3.09 8.99
N HIS A 101 11.58 3.50 10.20
CA HIS A 101 12.49 3.37 11.34
C HIS A 101 12.15 2.13 12.21
N ASP A 102 11.08 1.41 11.89
CA ASP A 102 10.65 0.23 12.64
C ASP A 102 11.42 -1.02 12.17
N LYS A 103 12.21 -1.58 13.07
CA LYS A 103 12.99 -2.81 12.83
C LYS A 103 12.10 -4.02 12.52
N PHE A 104 10.90 -4.07 13.08
CA PHE A 104 9.95 -5.15 12.80
C PHE A 104 9.47 -5.09 11.34
N VAL A 105 9.14 -3.91 10.85
CA VAL A 105 8.76 -3.69 9.44
C VAL A 105 9.92 -4.01 8.49
N ALA A 106 11.15 -3.63 8.85
CA ALA A 106 12.33 -3.91 8.04
C ALA A 106 12.58 -5.41 7.81
N GLN A 107 12.18 -6.28 8.74
CA GLN A 107 12.34 -7.75 8.61
C GLN A 107 11.52 -8.37 7.46
N PHE A 108 10.52 -7.68 6.93
CA PHE A 108 9.75 -8.16 5.78
C PHE A 108 10.46 -7.92 4.43
N ALA A 109 11.52 -7.12 4.40
CA ALA A 109 12.26 -6.79 3.20
C ALA A 109 13.24 -7.91 2.80
N LYS A 110 13.57 -7.98 1.50
CA LYS A 110 14.63 -8.84 0.94
C LYS A 110 15.99 -8.15 0.89
N ARG A 111 15.99 -6.82 1.00
CA ARG A 111 17.18 -5.98 1.05
C ARG A 111 16.93 -4.82 2.00
N ILE A 112 17.85 -4.55 2.87
CA ILE A 112 17.77 -3.48 3.87
C ILE A 112 18.93 -2.53 3.65
N ILE A 113 18.62 -1.27 3.31
CA ILE A 113 19.59 -0.18 3.19
C ILE A 113 19.40 0.72 4.41
N LYS A 114 20.41 0.81 5.25
CA LYS A 114 20.40 1.67 6.43
C LYS A 114 21.08 3.00 6.12
N LEU A 115 20.36 4.07 6.35
CA LEU A 115 20.83 5.44 6.18
C LEU A 115 21.10 6.07 7.54
N ARG A 116 22.19 6.83 7.64
CA ARG A 116 22.52 7.66 8.79
C ARG A 116 23.13 8.98 8.28
N ASP A 117 22.57 10.09 8.74
CA ASP A 117 23.04 11.44 8.37
C ASP A 117 23.18 11.64 6.84
N GLY A 118 22.22 11.07 6.07
CA GLY A 118 22.21 11.16 4.61
C GLY A 118 23.20 10.23 3.89
N ILE A 119 23.94 9.38 4.63
CA ILE A 119 24.94 8.44 4.07
C ILE A 119 24.46 7.01 4.28
N ILE A 120 24.78 6.12 3.32
CA ILE A 120 24.51 4.69 3.45
C ILE A 120 25.49 4.11 4.48
N GLU A 121 24.95 3.65 5.62
CA GLU A 121 25.71 3.00 6.68
C GLU A 121 25.88 1.50 6.39
N SER A 122 24.86 0.86 5.84
CA SER A 122 24.91 -0.55 5.44
C SER A 122 23.90 -0.87 4.33
N ASP A 123 24.20 -1.94 3.56
CA ASP A 123 23.34 -2.48 2.50
C ASP A 123 23.42 -4.01 2.58
N LEU A 124 22.31 -4.64 2.99
CA LEU A 124 22.24 -6.06 3.31
C LEU A 124 21.14 -6.74 2.51
N ILE A 125 21.45 -7.86 1.87
CA ILE A 125 20.49 -8.81 1.30
C ILE A 125 20.15 -9.84 2.38
N VAL A 126 18.84 -10.03 2.65
CA VAL A 126 18.32 -10.88 3.72
C VAL A 126 17.77 -12.19 3.13
#